data_60407ec4c1d9129c31dee4f853331dab
#
_entry.id   60407ec4c1d9129c31dee4f853331dab
#
_cell.length_a   1.000
_cell.length_b   1.000
_cell.length_c   1.000
_cell.angle_alpha   90.00
_cell.angle_beta   90.00
_cell.angle_gamma   90.00
#
_symmetry.space_group_name_H-M   'P 1'
#
loop_
_entity.id
_entity.type
_entity.pdbx_description
1 polymer ?
#
loop_
_entity_poly.entity_id
_entity_poly.type
_entity_poly.pdbx_seq_one_letter_code
_entity_poly.pdbx_strand_id
1 'polypeptide(L)'
;MNYYMNNGSSNAEENNKELNNEIKAVYESLEKRKDGTTRQTISNAIIVLENDPEFKGAIKRNELSCQTDIVKKMDWRRRSKSFTDTDFNNILLRMEKRYGITRDKNVKRAVDIVSNNNHYHPIIEKLEGLEWDGVVRVRHLLPKYLGTEESDYIY
;
A
#
# COMPACT_ATOMS: atom_id res chain seq x y z
N MET A 1 46.21 -2.92 -7.33
CA MET A 1 45.39 -2.63 -8.50
C MET A 1 43.93 -2.59 -8.06
N ASN A 2 43.39 -1.37 -7.97
CA ASN A 2 42.02 -1.11 -7.54
C ASN A 2 41.05 -1.29 -8.73
N TYR A 3 40.14 -2.24 -8.61
CA TYR A 3 38.96 -2.34 -9.49
C TYR A 3 37.76 -2.82 -8.68
N TYR A 4 37.20 -1.98 -7.83
CA TYR A 4 35.83 -2.11 -7.30
C TYR A 4 35.40 -0.76 -6.72
N MET A 5 35.04 0.19 -7.58
CA MET A 5 34.21 1.34 -7.25
C MET A 5 33.66 1.91 -8.56
N ASN A 6 32.40 1.72 -8.86
CA ASN A 6 31.52 2.68 -9.55
C ASN A 6 30.25 2.10 -10.19
N ASN A 7 29.54 1.16 -9.53
CA ASN A 7 28.22 0.74 -10.07
C ASN A 7 27.04 1.12 -9.19
N GLY A 8 27.24 1.76 -8.04
CA GLY A 8 26.15 2.12 -7.13
C GLY A 8 25.53 3.50 -7.36
N SER A 9 26.29 4.44 -7.92
CA SER A 9 25.81 5.82 -8.07
C SER A 9 24.98 6.04 -9.33
N SER A 10 25.27 5.35 -10.44
CA SER A 10 24.50 5.50 -11.69
C SER A 10 23.07 4.95 -11.57
N ASN A 11 22.90 3.81 -10.91
CA ASN A 11 21.57 3.21 -10.74
C ASN A 11 20.66 4.05 -9.81
N ALA A 12 21.23 4.70 -8.80
CA ALA A 12 20.46 5.58 -7.90
C ALA A 12 20.01 6.88 -8.60
N GLU A 13 20.85 7.42 -9.48
CA GLU A 13 20.52 8.63 -10.26
C GLU A 13 19.48 8.33 -11.35
N GLU A 14 19.56 7.19 -12.00
CA GLU A 14 18.56 6.75 -13.00
C GLU A 14 17.20 6.50 -12.32
N ASN A 15 17.16 5.77 -11.22
CA ASN A 15 15.92 5.54 -10.46
C ASN A 15 15.28 6.85 -9.97
N ASN A 16 16.08 7.84 -9.55
CA ASN A 16 15.57 9.15 -9.15
C ASN A 16 15.00 9.95 -10.34
N LYS A 17 15.59 9.81 -11.54
CA LYS A 17 15.07 10.46 -12.75
C LYS A 17 13.75 9.83 -13.18
N GLU A 18 13.64 8.53 -13.16
CA GLU A 18 12.39 7.82 -13.48
C GLU A 18 11.27 8.21 -12.51
N LEU A 19 11.54 8.18 -11.21
CA LEU A 19 10.59 8.60 -10.17
C LEU A 19 10.11 10.04 -10.39
N ASN A 20 11.02 10.96 -10.71
CA ASN A 20 10.66 12.35 -10.98
C ASN A 20 9.82 12.50 -12.26
N ASN A 21 10.07 11.69 -13.29
CA ASN A 21 9.28 11.69 -14.52
C ASN A 21 7.86 11.16 -14.26
N GLU A 22 7.70 10.12 -13.46
CA GLU A 22 6.38 9.59 -13.07
C GLU A 22 5.58 10.63 -12.27
N ILE A 23 6.19 11.26 -11.27
CA ILE A 23 5.57 12.34 -10.49
C ILE A 23 5.13 13.49 -11.40
N LYS A 24 5.96 13.87 -12.38
CA LYS A 24 5.63 14.92 -13.34
C LYS A 24 4.45 14.52 -14.23
N ALA A 25 4.41 13.29 -14.71
CA ALA A 25 3.30 12.78 -15.51
C ALA A 25 1.97 12.82 -14.73
N VAL A 26 2.00 12.43 -13.43
CA VAL A 26 0.84 12.55 -12.54
C VAL A 26 0.41 14.01 -12.40
N TYR A 27 1.35 14.93 -12.17
CA TYR A 27 1.05 16.37 -12.06
C TYR A 27 0.42 16.95 -13.33
N GLU A 28 0.86 16.50 -14.50
CA GLU A 28 0.31 16.93 -15.79
C GLU A 28 -1.10 16.41 -16.04
N SER A 29 -1.47 15.26 -15.48
CA SER A 29 -2.80 14.68 -15.60
C SER A 29 -3.86 15.35 -14.70
N LEU A 30 -3.45 16.19 -13.74
CA LEU A 30 -4.37 16.85 -12.82
C LEU A 30 -5.16 17.98 -13.49
N GLU A 31 -6.41 18.10 -13.11
CA GLU A 31 -7.23 19.27 -13.50
C GLU A 31 -6.65 20.56 -12.90
N LYS A 32 -6.45 21.57 -13.76
CA LYS A 32 -5.92 22.87 -13.37
C LYS A 32 -6.98 23.96 -13.50
N ARG A 33 -6.79 25.04 -12.77
CA ARG A 33 -7.54 26.28 -12.93
C ARG A 33 -7.01 27.07 -14.13
N LYS A 34 -7.72 28.15 -14.50
CA LYS A 34 -7.30 29.06 -15.56
C LYS A 34 -5.96 29.74 -15.29
N ASP A 35 -5.60 29.89 -14.01
CA ASP A 35 -4.33 30.46 -13.54
C ASP A 35 -3.17 29.42 -13.48
N GLY A 36 -3.40 28.18 -13.92
CA GLY A 36 -2.41 27.11 -13.92
C GLY A 36 -2.28 26.37 -12.59
N THR A 37 -2.96 26.81 -11.52
CA THR A 37 -2.91 26.12 -10.21
C THR A 37 -3.76 24.85 -10.20
N THR A 38 -3.36 23.85 -9.42
CA THR A 38 -4.10 22.59 -9.28
C THR A 38 -5.46 22.82 -8.62
N ARG A 39 -6.52 22.27 -9.20
CA ARG A 39 -7.86 22.30 -8.61
C ARG A 39 -7.89 21.43 -7.37
N GLN A 40 -8.46 21.98 -6.30
CA GLN A 40 -8.57 21.31 -4.99
C GLN A 40 -9.80 20.37 -4.95
N THR A 41 -9.85 19.38 -5.87
CA THR A 41 -10.98 18.45 -6.03
C THR A 41 -10.65 17.09 -5.41
N ILE A 42 -11.70 16.31 -5.06
CA ILE A 42 -11.53 14.91 -4.63
C ILE A 42 -10.95 14.09 -5.78
N SER A 43 -11.39 14.34 -7.02
CA SER A 43 -10.91 13.66 -8.22
C SER A 43 -9.39 13.77 -8.37
N ASN A 44 -8.83 14.98 -8.27
CA ASN A 44 -7.38 15.18 -8.34
C ASN A 44 -6.65 14.46 -7.20
N ALA A 45 -7.21 14.44 -5.98
CA ALA A 45 -6.62 13.71 -4.87
C ALA A 45 -6.63 12.20 -5.10
N ILE A 46 -7.69 11.63 -5.70
CA ILE A 46 -7.77 10.22 -6.09
C ILE A 46 -6.71 9.91 -7.16
N ILE A 47 -6.60 10.73 -8.21
CA ILE A 47 -5.60 10.55 -9.27
C ILE A 47 -4.20 10.45 -8.67
N VAL A 48 -3.87 11.32 -7.72
CA VAL A 48 -2.56 11.28 -7.03
C VAL A 48 -2.39 9.99 -6.23
N LEU A 49 -3.39 9.59 -5.43
CA LEU A 49 -3.29 8.38 -4.59
C LEU A 49 -3.18 7.08 -5.41
N GLU A 50 -3.76 7.05 -6.61
CA GLU A 50 -3.76 5.87 -7.47
C GLU A 50 -2.57 5.79 -8.42
N ASN A 51 -1.93 6.93 -8.73
CA ASN A 51 -0.88 6.98 -9.75
C ASN A 51 0.50 7.42 -9.26
N ASP A 52 0.60 8.16 -8.13
CA ASP A 52 1.90 8.52 -7.56
C ASP A 52 2.65 7.25 -7.15
N PRO A 53 3.91 7.07 -7.56
CA PRO A 53 4.71 5.87 -7.27
C PRO A 53 4.80 5.49 -5.79
N GLU A 54 4.76 6.48 -4.90
CA GLU A 54 4.80 6.26 -3.46
C GLU A 54 3.47 5.73 -2.92
N PHE A 55 2.34 6.25 -3.43
CA PHE A 55 1.00 5.95 -2.91
C PHE A 55 0.28 4.83 -3.64
N LYS A 56 0.62 4.59 -4.90
CA LYS A 56 -0.01 3.59 -5.75
C LYS A 56 -0.03 2.22 -5.08
N GLY A 57 -1.23 1.70 -4.81
CA GLY A 57 -1.45 0.41 -4.18
C GLY A 57 -1.04 0.34 -2.69
N ALA A 58 -0.69 1.48 -2.07
CA ALA A 58 -0.26 1.52 -0.68
C ALA A 58 -1.43 1.47 0.30
N ILE A 59 -2.55 2.12 -0.05
CA ILE A 59 -3.71 2.29 0.82
C ILE A 59 -4.75 1.26 0.46
N LYS A 60 -5.10 0.39 1.41
CA LYS A 60 -6.07 -0.70 1.23
C LYS A 60 -7.02 -0.80 2.41
N ARG A 61 -8.24 -1.28 2.15
CA ARG A 61 -9.20 -1.66 3.19
C ARG A 61 -8.95 -3.10 3.62
N ASN A 62 -8.71 -3.29 4.90
CA ASN A 62 -8.60 -4.62 5.50
C ASN A 62 -10.01 -5.09 5.89
N GLU A 63 -10.52 -6.12 5.19
CA GLU A 63 -11.88 -6.64 5.40
C GLU A 63 -12.04 -7.35 6.74
N LEU A 64 -10.96 -7.93 7.28
CA LEU A 64 -11.00 -8.62 8.57
C LEU A 64 -11.14 -7.65 9.74
N SER A 65 -10.37 -6.56 9.74
CA SER A 65 -10.40 -5.55 10.82
C SER A 65 -11.37 -4.41 10.55
N CYS A 66 -11.93 -4.32 9.33
CA CYS A 66 -12.73 -3.20 8.85
C CYS A 66 -12.02 -1.84 8.96
N GLN A 67 -10.68 -1.82 8.87
CA GLN A 67 -9.87 -0.61 8.96
C GLN A 67 -9.09 -0.35 7.66
N THR A 68 -8.68 0.88 7.46
CA THR A 68 -7.75 1.24 6.39
C THR A 68 -6.33 0.91 6.85
N ASP A 69 -5.56 0.24 5.99
CA ASP A 69 -4.17 -0.12 6.21
C ASP A 69 -3.28 0.53 5.14
N ILE A 70 -2.02 0.78 5.49
CA ILE A 70 -0.96 1.02 4.52
C ILE A 70 -0.11 -0.25 4.43
N VAL A 71 -0.19 -0.92 3.30
CA VAL A 71 0.46 -2.22 3.07
C VAL A 71 1.86 -2.09 2.46
N LYS A 72 2.21 -0.91 1.93
CA LYS A 72 3.51 -0.61 1.33
C LYS A 72 4.45 0.02 2.35
N LYS A 73 5.77 -0.19 2.18
CA LYS A 73 6.77 0.51 2.98
C LYS A 73 6.79 1.99 2.59
N MET A 74 6.68 2.86 3.60
CA MET A 74 6.78 4.32 3.45
C MET A 74 8.15 4.82 3.95
N ASP A 75 8.54 6.01 3.55
CA ASP A 75 9.80 6.63 3.97
C ASP A 75 9.74 7.28 5.36
N TRP A 76 8.54 7.33 5.98
CA TRP A 76 8.37 7.78 7.37
C TRP A 76 8.18 6.62 8.34
N ARG A 77 8.51 6.86 9.60
CA ARG A 77 8.43 5.84 10.66
C ARG A 77 6.98 5.47 10.96
N ARG A 78 6.68 4.18 10.90
CA ARG A 78 5.39 3.59 11.22
C ARG A 78 5.56 2.46 12.25
N ARG A 79 4.56 2.30 13.13
CA ARG A 79 4.56 1.26 14.19
C ARG A 79 3.68 0.07 13.84
N SER A 80 2.67 0.27 12.99
CA SER A 80 1.69 -0.76 12.59
C SER A 80 1.31 -0.58 11.12
N LYS A 81 0.54 -1.53 10.59
CA LYS A 81 -0.06 -1.40 9.24
C LYS A 81 -1.25 -0.46 9.22
N SER A 82 -1.96 -0.30 10.35
CA SER A 82 -3.16 0.55 10.41
C SER A 82 -2.84 2.00 10.07
N PHE A 83 -3.72 2.60 9.29
CA PHE A 83 -3.65 4.00 8.89
C PHE A 83 -3.86 4.92 10.09
N THR A 84 -2.98 5.88 10.28
CA THR A 84 -2.99 6.82 11.41
C THR A 84 -3.05 8.27 10.95
N ASP A 85 -3.33 9.20 11.88
CA ASP A 85 -3.27 10.64 11.60
C ASP A 85 -1.86 11.09 11.15
N THR A 86 -0.82 10.43 11.65
CA THR A 86 0.56 10.68 11.20
C THR A 86 0.73 10.32 9.73
N ASP A 87 0.16 9.21 9.29
CA ASP A 87 0.18 8.79 7.89
C ASP A 87 -0.57 9.81 7.02
N PHE A 88 -1.76 10.22 7.47
CA PHE A 88 -2.55 11.24 6.79
C PHE A 88 -1.79 12.55 6.61
N ASN A 89 -1.16 13.06 7.67
CA ASN A 89 -0.38 14.29 7.63
C ASN A 89 0.83 14.20 6.70
N ASN A 90 1.50 13.04 6.65
CA ASN A 90 2.61 12.81 5.71
C ASN A 90 2.14 12.76 4.26
N ILE A 91 1.01 12.12 3.99
CA ILE A 91 0.38 12.10 2.65
C ILE A 91 0.01 13.53 2.23
N LEU A 92 -0.68 14.26 3.10
CA LEU A 92 -1.08 15.64 2.83
C LEU A 92 0.11 16.55 2.53
N LEU A 93 1.17 16.44 3.33
CA LEU A 93 2.42 17.20 3.10
C LEU A 93 3.04 16.92 1.73
N ARG A 94 3.04 15.67 1.27
CA ARG A 94 3.55 15.30 -0.05
C ARG A 94 2.66 15.79 -1.16
N MET A 95 1.35 15.67 -0.99
CA MET A 95 0.37 16.21 -1.94
C MET A 95 0.49 17.72 -2.11
N GLU A 96 0.72 18.43 -1.00
CA GLU A 96 0.97 19.87 -1.04
C GLU A 96 2.26 20.19 -1.79
N LYS A 97 3.37 19.56 -1.42
CA LYS A 97 4.69 19.86 -2.01
C LYS A 97 4.81 19.51 -3.49
N ARG A 98 4.25 18.35 -3.89
CA ARG A 98 4.41 17.83 -5.26
C ARG A 98 3.32 18.32 -6.22
N TYR A 99 2.09 18.45 -5.71
CA TYR A 99 0.89 18.65 -6.54
C TYR A 99 0.12 19.93 -6.22
N GLY A 100 0.49 20.64 -5.16
CA GLY A 100 -0.23 21.85 -4.70
C GLY A 100 -1.62 21.56 -4.16
N ILE A 101 -1.90 20.33 -3.70
CA ILE A 101 -3.18 19.93 -3.11
C ILE A 101 -3.10 20.11 -1.59
N THR A 102 -3.88 21.06 -1.06
CA THR A 102 -3.83 21.48 0.36
C THR A 102 -5.14 21.24 1.11
N ARG A 103 -6.24 20.90 0.38
CA ARG A 103 -7.56 20.77 1.00
C ARG A 103 -7.70 19.40 1.69
N ASP A 104 -7.41 19.34 2.98
CA ASP A 104 -7.43 18.18 3.86
C ASP A 104 -8.72 17.35 3.77
N LYS A 105 -9.91 18.00 3.82
CA LYS A 105 -11.20 17.32 3.69
C LYS A 105 -11.36 16.52 2.40
N ASN A 106 -10.84 17.04 1.30
CA ASN A 106 -10.91 16.35 0.01
C ASN A 106 -9.91 15.20 -0.07
N VAL A 107 -8.73 15.38 0.49
CA VAL A 107 -7.72 14.31 0.60
C VAL A 107 -8.24 13.17 1.50
N LYS A 108 -8.87 13.50 2.64
CA LYS A 108 -9.46 12.48 3.53
C LYS A 108 -10.53 11.65 2.83
N ARG A 109 -11.43 12.29 2.09
CA ARG A 109 -12.45 11.60 1.28
C ARG A 109 -11.84 10.75 0.18
N ALA A 110 -10.79 11.23 -0.47
CA ALA A 110 -10.07 10.47 -1.48
C ALA A 110 -9.40 9.22 -0.89
N VAL A 111 -8.76 9.32 0.27
CA VAL A 111 -8.18 8.17 1.00
C VAL A 111 -9.27 7.13 1.30
N ASP A 112 -10.43 7.57 1.75
CA ASP A 112 -11.57 6.69 2.06
C ASP A 112 -12.06 5.94 0.81
N ILE A 113 -12.23 6.65 -0.30
CA ILE A 113 -12.66 6.07 -1.58
C ILE A 113 -11.62 5.08 -2.09
N VAL A 114 -10.34 5.49 -2.14
CA VAL A 114 -9.25 4.65 -2.66
C VAL A 114 -9.06 3.40 -1.80
N SER A 115 -9.16 3.53 -0.47
CA SER A 115 -9.04 2.37 0.41
C SER A 115 -10.16 1.36 0.18
N ASN A 116 -11.41 1.82 0.00
CA ASN A 116 -12.55 0.95 -0.25
C ASN A 116 -12.48 0.28 -1.64
N ASN A 117 -11.93 0.98 -2.65
CA ASN A 117 -11.73 0.39 -3.98
C ASN A 117 -10.62 -0.68 -3.99
N ASN A 118 -9.67 -0.57 -3.06
CA ASN A 118 -8.52 -1.48 -2.93
C ASN A 118 -8.63 -2.29 -1.63
N HIS A 119 -9.61 -3.16 -1.53
CA HIS A 119 -9.78 -4.02 -0.35
C HIS A 119 -8.93 -5.29 -0.45
N TYR A 120 -8.63 -5.89 0.69
CA TYR A 120 -7.93 -7.16 0.81
C TYR A 120 -8.37 -7.90 2.08
N HIS A 121 -8.29 -9.23 2.04
CA HIS A 121 -8.59 -10.07 3.19
C HIS A 121 -7.33 -10.86 3.58
N PRO A 122 -6.65 -10.52 4.70
CA PRO A 122 -5.33 -11.06 5.03
C PRO A 122 -5.31 -12.59 5.23
N ILE A 123 -6.43 -13.18 5.66
CA ILE A 123 -6.54 -14.64 5.82
C ILE A 123 -6.68 -15.30 4.45
N ILE A 124 -7.52 -14.75 3.55
CA ILE A 124 -7.72 -15.29 2.21
C ILE A 124 -6.41 -15.23 1.43
N GLU A 125 -5.74 -14.07 1.39
CA GLU A 125 -4.43 -13.93 0.72
C GLU A 125 -3.40 -14.96 1.25
N LYS A 126 -3.40 -15.20 2.56
CA LYS A 126 -2.51 -16.20 3.16
C LYS A 126 -2.89 -17.63 2.76
N LEU A 127 -4.17 -17.96 2.72
CA LEU A 127 -4.63 -19.30 2.36
C LEU A 127 -4.42 -19.60 0.87
N GLU A 128 -4.67 -18.63 0.00
CA GLU A 128 -4.43 -18.75 -1.45
C GLU A 128 -2.94 -18.93 -1.80
N GLY A 129 -2.05 -18.40 -0.96
CA GLY A 129 -0.60 -18.59 -1.11
C GLY A 129 -0.07 -19.90 -0.53
N LEU A 130 -0.93 -20.77 0.04
CA LEU A 130 -0.50 -22.06 0.57
C LEU A 130 -0.62 -23.14 -0.51
N GLU A 131 0.50 -23.82 -0.76
CA GLU A 131 0.53 -25.05 -1.54
C GLU A 131 0.43 -26.26 -0.61
N TRP A 132 -0.39 -27.25 -0.99
CA TRP A 132 -0.48 -28.47 -0.24
C TRP A 132 0.79 -29.29 -0.41
N ASP A 133 1.45 -29.60 0.69
CA ASP A 133 2.71 -30.38 0.72
C ASP A 133 2.50 -31.89 0.61
N GLY A 134 1.30 -32.38 0.33
CA GLY A 134 0.95 -33.79 0.18
C GLY A 134 0.78 -34.55 1.50
N VAL A 135 0.95 -33.90 2.65
CA VAL A 135 0.85 -34.55 3.97
C VAL A 135 -0.57 -34.48 4.52
N VAL A 136 -1.19 -35.62 4.75
CA VAL A 136 -2.54 -35.73 5.34
C VAL A 136 -2.45 -35.46 6.85
N ARG A 137 -2.63 -34.20 7.26
CA ARG A 137 -2.56 -33.81 8.69
C ARG A 137 -3.90 -33.87 9.42
N VAL A 138 -4.99 -33.66 8.70
CA VAL A 138 -6.35 -33.59 9.31
C VAL A 138 -6.68 -34.88 10.02
N ARG A 139 -6.33 -36.01 9.43
CA ARG A 139 -6.59 -37.35 10.00
C ARG A 139 -5.95 -37.56 11.38
N HIS A 140 -4.79 -36.96 11.61
CA HIS A 140 -4.04 -37.09 12.86
C HIS A 140 -4.12 -35.84 13.75
N LEU A 141 -4.98 -34.87 13.41
CA LEU A 141 -5.05 -33.60 14.12
C LEU A 141 -5.50 -33.79 15.58
N LEU A 142 -6.59 -34.52 15.81
CA LEU A 142 -7.14 -34.75 17.15
C LEU A 142 -6.20 -35.59 18.03
N PRO A 143 -5.69 -36.74 17.58
CA PRO A 143 -4.72 -37.49 18.37
C PRO A 143 -3.45 -36.72 18.70
N LYS A 144 -2.90 -36.01 17.71
CA LYS A 144 -1.62 -35.30 17.86
C LYS A 144 -1.69 -34.07 18.74
N TYR A 145 -2.77 -33.28 18.67
CA TYR A 145 -2.86 -31.97 19.35
C TYR A 145 -3.78 -31.98 20.56
N LEU A 146 -4.74 -32.89 20.64
CA LEU A 146 -5.67 -33.00 21.76
C LEU A 146 -5.42 -34.27 22.62
N GLY A 147 -4.48 -35.12 22.21
CA GLY A 147 -4.15 -36.36 22.98
C GLY A 147 -5.28 -37.37 23.01
N THR A 148 -6.19 -37.36 22.02
CA THR A 148 -7.25 -38.36 21.90
C THR A 148 -6.66 -39.69 21.39
N GLU A 149 -7.24 -40.81 21.81
CA GLU A 149 -6.89 -42.12 21.24
C GLU A 149 -7.37 -42.20 19.77
N GLU A 150 -6.58 -42.82 18.90
CA GLU A 150 -6.98 -43.09 17.53
C GLU A 150 -8.13 -44.09 17.53
N SER A 151 -9.29 -43.72 17.04
CA SER A 151 -10.45 -44.56 16.85
C SER A 151 -11.16 -44.26 15.52
N ASP A 152 -11.89 -45.26 15.01
CA ASP A 152 -12.63 -45.12 13.76
C ASP A 152 -13.77 -44.07 13.81
N TYR A 153 -14.09 -43.55 15.00
CA TYR A 153 -15.10 -42.50 15.22
C TYR A 153 -14.54 -41.07 15.13
N ILE A 154 -13.25 -40.89 14.93
CA ILE A 154 -12.57 -39.58 14.91
C ILE A 154 -12.36 -39.08 13.46
N TYR A 155 -12.74 -39.87 12.46
CA TYR A 155 -12.52 -39.58 11.05
C TYR A 155 -13.83 -39.28 10.29
#